data_ecc4acd2ff9a68bc7cb9f875cdc4c288
#
_entry.id   ecc4acd2ff9a68bc7cb9f875cdc4c288
#
_cell.length_a   1.000
_cell.length_b   1.000
_cell.length_c   1.000
_cell.angle_alpha   90.00
_cell.angle_beta   90.00
_cell.angle_gamma   90.00
#
_symmetry.space_group_name_H-M   'P 1'
#
loop_
_entity.id
_entity.type
_entity.pdbx_description
1 polymer ?
#
loop_
_entity_poly.entity_id
_entity_poly.type
_entity_poly.pdbx_seq_one_letter_code
_entity_poly.pdbx_strand_id
1 'polypeptide(L)'
;MNCQEARLQIGADPGADDPRIAEHIAQCPECARYRQELRDMDRIVAAALRVDFPAARPAARIPPRPLWAIAASLLVVLVGALAWFLNPRDTFAAQVIDHVNGEAFSLVRTSQPADAAELEETLARAGIRLKPDQMLVSYAVRCEFRGHVVPHLVVQTEHGPVTVLVLADETVKTKRIDEDGFEGVVVPAPRGSLVVLGQDGDVQPVAATVLNALDYTLRAW
;
A
#
# COMPACT_ATOMS: atom_id res chain seq x y z
N MET A 1 -11.74 50.40 -2.64
CA MET A 1 -11.35 48.99 -2.98
C MET A 1 -11.43 48.20 -1.69
N ASN A 2 -11.92 46.96 -1.74
CA ASN A 2 -11.94 46.06 -0.56
C ASN A 2 -10.63 45.24 -0.43
N CYS A 3 -10.42 44.60 0.74
CA CYS A 3 -9.17 43.85 0.98
C CYS A 3 -8.96 42.67 0.02
N GLN A 4 -10.02 42.01 -0.43
CA GLN A 4 -9.92 40.90 -1.37
C GLN A 4 -9.42 41.37 -2.73
N GLU A 5 -9.99 42.45 -3.23
CA GLU A 5 -9.58 43.06 -4.48
C GLU A 5 -8.16 43.62 -4.42
N ALA A 6 -7.79 44.28 -3.29
CA ALA A 6 -6.43 44.75 -3.05
C ALA A 6 -5.42 43.58 -3.05
N ARG A 7 -5.69 42.45 -2.36
CA ARG A 7 -4.81 41.28 -2.30
C ARG A 7 -4.65 40.61 -3.67
N LEU A 8 -5.69 40.55 -4.49
CA LEU A 8 -5.56 40.01 -5.86
C LEU A 8 -4.63 40.88 -6.71
N GLN A 9 -4.74 42.21 -6.65
CA GLN A 9 -3.87 43.08 -7.41
C GLN A 9 -2.42 43.08 -6.88
N ILE A 10 -2.24 43.14 -5.56
CA ILE A 10 -0.92 43.04 -4.93
C ILE A 10 -0.26 41.69 -5.24
N GLY A 11 -1.02 40.57 -5.29
CA GLY A 11 -0.52 39.26 -5.61
C GLY A 11 -0.09 39.10 -7.08
N ALA A 12 -0.74 39.84 -7.99
CA ALA A 12 -0.37 39.85 -9.41
C ALA A 12 0.91 40.64 -9.67
N ASP A 13 1.07 41.79 -9.01
CA ASP A 13 2.29 42.62 -9.09
C ASP A 13 2.49 43.37 -7.77
N PRO A 14 3.33 42.88 -6.87
CA PRO A 14 3.63 43.53 -5.58
C PRO A 14 4.33 44.89 -5.76
N GLY A 15 4.97 45.10 -6.92
CA GLY A 15 5.69 46.30 -7.30
C GLY A 15 4.80 47.38 -7.91
N ALA A 16 3.59 47.08 -8.31
CA ALA A 16 2.73 47.99 -9.04
C ALA A 16 2.50 49.36 -8.32
N ASP A 17 2.60 50.39 -9.11
CA ASP A 17 2.41 51.79 -8.63
C ASP A 17 1.00 52.26 -8.92
N ASP A 18 -0.01 51.54 -8.37
CA ASP A 18 -1.43 51.88 -8.50
C ASP A 18 -1.85 52.75 -7.32
N PRO A 19 -2.34 53.99 -7.57
CA PRO A 19 -2.80 54.91 -6.50
C PRO A 19 -3.89 54.31 -5.61
N ARG A 20 -4.76 53.46 -6.15
CA ARG A 20 -5.86 52.83 -5.39
C ARG A 20 -5.32 51.82 -4.40
N ILE A 21 -4.27 51.08 -4.79
CA ILE A 21 -3.57 50.18 -3.88
C ILE A 21 -2.82 50.95 -2.81
N ALA A 22 -2.15 52.07 -3.19
CA ALA A 22 -1.43 52.93 -2.25
C ALA A 22 -2.37 53.51 -1.19
N GLU A 23 -3.54 54.00 -1.60
CA GLU A 23 -4.57 54.51 -0.69
C GLU A 23 -5.10 53.43 0.26
N HIS A 24 -5.37 52.22 -0.28
CA HIS A 24 -5.87 51.12 0.53
C HIS A 24 -4.84 50.65 1.59
N ILE A 25 -3.59 50.46 1.22
CA ILE A 25 -2.54 50.00 2.16
C ILE A 25 -2.20 51.07 3.22
N ALA A 26 -2.42 52.37 2.92
CA ALA A 26 -2.25 53.43 3.92
C ALA A 26 -3.28 53.31 5.06
N GLN A 27 -4.44 52.67 4.80
CA GLN A 27 -5.54 52.52 5.74
C GLN A 27 -5.68 51.06 6.26
N CYS A 28 -5.02 50.09 5.63
CA CYS A 28 -5.12 48.67 5.99
C CYS A 28 -3.73 48.05 6.28
N PRO A 29 -3.35 47.93 7.57
CA PRO A 29 -2.04 47.38 7.94
C PRO A 29 -1.82 45.92 7.52
N GLU A 30 -2.91 45.13 7.41
CA GLU A 30 -2.79 43.74 6.93
C GLU A 30 -2.42 43.67 5.46
N CYS A 31 -3.04 44.48 4.60
CA CYS A 31 -2.69 44.52 3.19
C CYS A 31 -1.29 45.14 2.95
N ALA A 32 -0.90 46.09 3.78
CA ALA A 32 0.44 46.65 3.77
C ALA A 32 1.50 45.57 4.10
N ARG A 33 1.26 44.76 5.14
CA ARG A 33 2.14 43.64 5.51
C ARG A 33 2.20 42.59 4.39
N TYR A 34 1.06 42.19 3.84
CA TYR A 34 0.99 41.24 2.72
C TYR A 34 1.81 41.71 1.50
N ARG A 35 1.68 43.00 1.14
CA ARG A 35 2.52 43.58 0.08
C ARG A 35 4.01 43.51 0.38
N GLN A 36 4.39 43.78 1.64
CA GLN A 36 5.81 43.71 2.03
C GLN A 36 6.35 42.29 1.97
N GLU A 37 5.61 41.30 2.44
CA GLU A 37 5.99 39.89 2.39
C GLU A 37 6.24 39.42 0.94
N LEU A 38 5.38 39.82 0.00
CA LEU A 38 5.55 39.46 -1.42
C LEU A 38 6.77 40.16 -2.03
N ARG A 39 7.01 41.43 -1.73
CA ARG A 39 8.22 42.15 -2.18
C ARG A 39 9.51 41.56 -1.62
N ASP A 40 9.47 41.04 -0.41
CA ASP A 40 10.62 40.39 0.21
C ASP A 40 10.90 39.04 -0.50
N MET A 41 9.84 38.30 -0.85
CA MET A 41 9.94 37.07 -1.65
C MET A 41 10.52 37.36 -3.03
N ASP A 42 10.02 38.38 -3.74
CA ASP A 42 10.54 38.78 -5.06
C ASP A 42 12.03 39.13 -5.01
N ARG A 43 12.46 39.81 -3.94
CA ARG A 43 13.88 40.13 -3.75
C ARG A 43 14.75 38.87 -3.58
N ILE A 44 14.26 37.87 -2.83
CA ILE A 44 14.96 36.60 -2.65
C ILE A 44 15.05 35.85 -3.98
N VAL A 45 13.94 35.76 -4.72
CA VAL A 45 13.90 35.11 -6.04
C VAL A 45 14.82 35.83 -7.03
N ALA A 46 14.76 37.15 -7.09
CA ALA A 46 15.63 37.94 -7.96
C ALA A 46 17.12 37.78 -7.59
N ALA A 47 17.46 37.67 -6.30
CA ALA A 47 18.82 37.39 -5.86
C ALA A 47 19.27 35.99 -6.27
N ALA A 48 18.41 34.97 -6.13
CA ALA A 48 18.68 33.61 -6.56
C ALA A 48 18.90 33.50 -8.07
N LEU A 49 18.14 34.23 -8.89
CA LEU A 49 18.27 34.26 -10.34
C LEU A 49 19.55 35.01 -10.83
N ARG A 50 20.15 35.85 -9.98
CA ARG A 50 21.41 36.56 -10.27
C ARG A 50 22.66 35.77 -9.86
N VAL A 51 22.52 34.56 -9.34
CA VAL A 51 23.66 33.70 -9.06
C VAL A 51 24.31 33.34 -10.40
N ASP A 52 25.51 33.88 -10.62
CA ASP A 52 26.35 33.49 -11.76
C ASP A 52 26.74 32.01 -11.56
N PHE A 53 26.08 31.16 -12.32
CA PHE A 53 26.56 29.78 -12.40
C PHE A 53 27.93 29.81 -13.01
N PRO A 54 28.96 29.23 -12.37
CA PRO A 54 30.32 29.17 -12.95
C PRO A 54 30.14 28.55 -14.33
N ALA A 55 30.66 29.24 -15.36
CA ALA A 55 30.60 28.78 -16.73
C ALA A 55 30.96 27.30 -16.77
N ALA A 56 30.11 26.51 -17.42
CA ALA A 56 30.27 25.06 -17.49
C ALA A 56 31.73 24.78 -17.83
N ARG A 57 32.45 24.13 -16.93
CA ARG A 57 33.83 23.72 -17.17
C ARG A 57 33.86 23.04 -18.53
N PRO A 58 34.78 23.41 -19.44
CA PRO A 58 34.86 22.74 -20.73
C PRO A 58 34.84 21.24 -20.46
N ALA A 59 33.91 20.52 -21.11
CA ALA A 59 33.70 19.11 -20.88
C ALA A 59 35.08 18.43 -20.95
N ALA A 60 35.53 17.89 -19.83
CA ALA A 60 36.79 17.16 -19.79
C ALA A 60 36.69 16.14 -20.92
N ARG A 61 37.66 16.15 -21.84
CA ARG A 61 37.70 15.17 -22.93
C ARG A 61 37.65 13.80 -22.25
N ILE A 62 36.51 13.15 -22.34
CA ILE A 62 36.32 11.81 -21.79
C ILE A 62 37.27 10.92 -22.56
N PRO A 63 38.33 10.36 -21.87
CA PRO A 63 39.21 9.44 -22.56
C PRO A 63 38.42 8.31 -23.18
N PRO A 64 38.83 7.76 -24.34
CA PRO A 64 38.13 6.66 -24.95
C PRO A 64 37.97 5.56 -23.91
N ARG A 65 36.71 5.32 -23.50
CA ARG A 65 36.41 4.30 -22.50
C ARG A 65 36.86 2.96 -23.06
N PRO A 66 37.72 2.24 -22.37
CA PRO A 66 38.16 0.95 -22.85
C PRO A 66 36.96 0.03 -23.03
N LEU A 67 36.94 -0.75 -24.10
CA LEU A 67 35.78 -1.63 -24.45
C LEU A 67 35.35 -2.55 -23.28
N TRP A 68 36.31 -2.90 -22.40
CA TRP A 68 35.98 -3.67 -21.20
C TRP A 68 35.07 -2.93 -20.21
N ALA A 69 35.11 -1.58 -20.13
CA ALA A 69 34.22 -0.82 -19.25
C ALA A 69 32.78 -0.82 -19.78
N ILE A 70 32.59 -0.85 -21.10
CA ILE A 70 31.28 -1.02 -21.74
C ILE A 70 30.76 -2.44 -21.49
N ALA A 71 31.64 -3.44 -21.66
CA ALA A 71 31.29 -4.83 -21.39
C ALA A 71 30.91 -5.06 -19.92
N ALA A 72 31.64 -4.45 -18.97
CA ALA A 72 31.33 -4.53 -17.54
C ALA A 72 29.97 -3.88 -17.20
N SER A 73 29.67 -2.71 -17.78
CA SER A 73 28.36 -2.07 -17.55
C SER A 73 27.20 -2.87 -18.16
N LEU A 74 27.38 -3.45 -19.34
CA LEU A 74 26.39 -4.37 -19.93
C LEU A 74 26.18 -5.63 -19.09
N LEU A 75 27.28 -6.19 -18.53
CA LEU A 75 27.19 -7.34 -17.63
C LEU A 75 26.39 -7.00 -16.36
N VAL A 76 26.65 -5.85 -15.73
CA VAL A 76 25.91 -5.39 -14.54
C VAL A 76 24.43 -5.20 -14.85
N VAL A 77 24.11 -4.60 -15.99
CA VAL A 77 22.71 -4.42 -16.42
C VAL A 77 22.06 -5.78 -16.68
N LEU A 78 22.76 -6.68 -17.37
CA LEU A 78 22.26 -8.02 -17.66
C LEU A 78 22.02 -8.83 -16.38
N VAL A 79 22.98 -8.83 -15.45
CA VAL A 79 22.85 -9.53 -14.15
C VAL A 79 21.75 -8.89 -13.31
N GLY A 80 21.63 -7.56 -13.30
CA GLY A 80 20.55 -6.85 -12.61
C GLY A 80 19.17 -7.16 -13.21
N ALA A 81 19.06 -7.18 -14.53
CA ALA A 81 17.83 -7.56 -15.23
C ALA A 81 17.49 -9.03 -14.99
N LEU A 82 18.49 -9.92 -15.04
CA LEU A 82 18.30 -11.33 -14.77
C LEU A 82 17.89 -11.57 -13.31
N ALA A 83 18.52 -10.90 -12.35
CA ALA A 83 18.12 -10.95 -10.94
C ALA A 83 16.70 -10.41 -10.72
N TRP A 84 16.33 -9.33 -11.43
CA TRP A 84 14.95 -8.82 -11.42
C TRP A 84 13.94 -9.81 -11.99
N PHE A 85 14.26 -10.46 -13.11
CA PHE A 85 13.40 -11.48 -13.74
C PHE A 85 13.35 -12.79 -12.96
N LEU A 86 14.44 -13.16 -12.29
CA LEU A 86 14.54 -14.39 -11.48
C LEU A 86 14.09 -14.21 -10.03
N ASN A 87 13.87 -12.97 -9.59
CA ASN A 87 13.32 -12.69 -8.25
C ASN A 87 11.79 -12.56 -8.35
N PRO A 88 11.05 -13.64 -8.13
CA PRO A 88 9.59 -13.65 -8.32
C PRO A 88 8.91 -12.93 -7.15
N ARG A 89 8.93 -11.59 -7.18
CA ARG A 89 8.09 -10.78 -6.27
C ARG A 89 6.59 -10.99 -6.48
N ASP A 90 6.24 -11.67 -7.58
CA ASP A 90 4.86 -12.04 -7.92
C ASP A 90 4.54 -13.50 -7.57
N THR A 91 5.21 -14.06 -6.57
CA THR A 91 4.82 -15.39 -6.09
C THR A 91 3.45 -15.31 -5.42
N PHE A 92 2.71 -16.39 -5.48
CA PHE A 92 1.44 -16.51 -4.75
C PHE A 92 1.61 -16.21 -3.25
N ALA A 93 2.73 -16.65 -2.65
CA ALA A 93 3.06 -16.39 -1.25
C ALA A 93 3.21 -14.89 -0.98
N ALA A 94 4.00 -14.19 -1.78
CA ALA A 94 4.18 -12.73 -1.65
C ALA A 94 2.85 -11.97 -1.78
N GLN A 95 1.99 -12.38 -2.72
CA GLN A 95 0.66 -11.76 -2.89
C GLN A 95 -0.24 -11.96 -1.67
N VAL A 96 -0.22 -13.17 -1.06
CA VAL A 96 -0.97 -13.45 0.17
C VAL A 96 -0.45 -12.60 1.32
N ILE A 97 0.87 -12.54 1.50
CA ILE A 97 1.51 -11.77 2.57
C ILE A 97 1.25 -10.27 2.42
N ASP A 98 1.38 -9.74 1.20
CA ASP A 98 1.10 -8.33 0.92
C ASP A 98 -0.37 -7.96 1.21
N HIS A 99 -1.30 -8.83 0.83
CA HIS A 99 -2.72 -8.69 1.16
C HIS A 99 -2.96 -8.63 2.68
N VAL A 100 -2.37 -9.56 3.43
CA VAL A 100 -2.50 -9.63 4.90
C VAL A 100 -1.84 -8.43 5.59
N ASN A 101 -0.68 -7.98 5.09
CA ASN A 101 0.00 -6.79 5.60
C ASN A 101 -0.82 -5.51 5.38
N GLY A 102 -1.60 -5.43 4.31
CA GLY A 102 -2.56 -4.34 4.07
C GLY A 102 -3.67 -4.26 5.12
N GLU A 103 -3.96 -5.38 5.81
CA GLU A 103 -4.98 -5.51 6.85
C GLU A 103 -4.38 -5.95 8.21
N ALA A 104 -3.15 -5.53 8.50
CA ALA A 104 -2.43 -5.91 9.71
C ALA A 104 -3.19 -5.63 11.02
N PHE A 105 -4.12 -4.67 11.02
CA PHE A 105 -5.01 -4.38 12.15
C PHE A 105 -5.93 -5.57 12.51
N SER A 106 -6.20 -6.48 11.58
CA SER A 106 -7.02 -7.68 11.82
C SER A 106 -6.26 -8.74 12.63
N LEU A 107 -4.93 -8.72 12.60
CA LEU A 107 -4.04 -9.67 13.28
C LEU A 107 -3.80 -9.28 14.75
N VAL A 108 -4.83 -8.84 15.44
CA VAL A 108 -4.75 -8.51 16.85
C VAL A 108 -5.30 -9.66 17.68
N ARG A 109 -4.54 -10.07 18.71
CA ARG A 109 -5.03 -11.07 19.67
C ARG A 109 -6.21 -10.51 20.44
N THR A 110 -7.35 -11.18 20.36
CA THR A 110 -8.60 -10.77 21.01
C THR A 110 -9.45 -11.98 21.38
N SER A 111 -10.30 -11.81 22.39
CA SER A 111 -11.36 -12.78 22.73
C SER A 111 -12.73 -12.36 22.19
N GLN A 112 -12.81 -11.25 21.46
CA GLN A 112 -14.07 -10.79 20.91
C GLN A 112 -14.35 -11.50 19.58
N PRO A 113 -15.52 -12.14 19.41
CA PRO A 113 -15.93 -12.71 18.14
C PRO A 113 -16.25 -11.59 17.13
N ALA A 114 -16.11 -11.91 15.85
CA ALA A 114 -16.67 -11.11 14.76
C ALA A 114 -18.20 -11.04 14.88
N ASP A 115 -18.80 -10.05 14.27
CA ASP A 115 -20.27 -9.98 14.18
C ASP A 115 -20.82 -11.23 13.47
N ALA A 116 -21.78 -11.89 14.09
CA ALA A 116 -22.29 -13.16 13.60
C ALA A 116 -23.01 -13.03 12.25
N ALA A 117 -23.72 -11.91 12.02
CA ALA A 117 -24.41 -11.67 10.77
C ALA A 117 -23.43 -11.38 9.62
N GLU A 118 -22.37 -10.61 9.92
CA GLU A 118 -21.29 -10.32 8.96
C GLU A 118 -20.51 -11.58 8.58
N LEU A 119 -20.20 -12.43 9.57
CA LEU A 119 -19.53 -13.72 9.34
C LEU A 119 -20.41 -14.63 8.47
N GLU A 120 -21.70 -14.76 8.80
CA GLU A 120 -22.63 -15.57 8.02
C GLU A 120 -22.77 -15.05 6.59
N GLU A 121 -22.96 -13.75 6.41
CA GLU A 121 -23.07 -13.15 5.07
C GLU A 121 -21.78 -13.36 4.25
N THR A 122 -20.61 -13.14 4.87
CA THR A 122 -19.31 -13.31 4.23
C THR A 122 -19.12 -14.72 3.69
N LEU A 123 -19.46 -15.72 4.48
CA LEU A 123 -19.32 -17.13 4.09
C LEU A 123 -20.43 -17.58 3.15
N ALA A 124 -21.68 -17.18 3.38
CA ALA A 124 -22.83 -17.60 2.56
C ALA A 124 -22.67 -17.20 1.10
N ARG A 125 -22.11 -16.03 0.82
CA ARG A 125 -21.83 -15.58 -0.56
C ARG A 125 -20.81 -16.46 -1.29
N ALA A 126 -19.91 -17.10 -0.55
CA ALA A 126 -18.98 -18.10 -1.11
C ALA A 126 -19.60 -19.51 -1.15
N GLY A 127 -20.85 -19.68 -0.74
CA GLY A 127 -21.53 -20.98 -0.66
C GLY A 127 -21.02 -21.86 0.49
N ILE A 128 -20.61 -21.25 1.59
CA ILE A 128 -19.97 -21.91 2.72
C ILE A 128 -20.71 -21.54 4.00
N ARG A 129 -20.69 -22.43 4.98
CA ARG A 129 -21.12 -22.17 6.35
C ARG A 129 -20.03 -22.57 7.34
N LEU A 130 -19.98 -21.87 8.46
CA LEU A 130 -19.18 -22.28 9.61
C LEU A 130 -20.04 -23.15 10.54
N LYS A 131 -19.53 -24.32 10.90
CA LYS A 131 -20.17 -25.13 11.96
C LYS A 131 -20.03 -24.41 13.28
N PRO A 132 -21.07 -24.42 14.12
CA PRO A 132 -21.07 -23.73 15.40
C PRO A 132 -19.96 -24.27 16.32
N ASP A 133 -19.44 -23.40 17.18
CA ASP A 133 -18.54 -23.71 18.31
C ASP A 133 -17.23 -24.46 17.96
N GLN A 134 -16.76 -24.32 16.71
CA GLN A 134 -15.54 -24.98 16.31
C GLN A 134 -14.27 -24.13 16.50
N MET A 135 -14.40 -22.80 16.44
CA MET A 135 -13.29 -21.87 16.55
C MET A 135 -13.76 -20.44 16.84
N LEU A 136 -12.90 -19.63 17.44
CA LEU A 136 -13.15 -18.21 17.60
C LEU A 136 -12.69 -17.44 16.34
N VAL A 137 -13.63 -17.00 15.53
CA VAL A 137 -13.40 -16.08 14.42
C VAL A 137 -13.56 -14.66 14.96
N SER A 138 -12.51 -13.86 14.89
CA SER A 138 -12.49 -12.47 15.40
C SER A 138 -12.64 -11.41 14.31
N TYR A 139 -12.50 -11.80 13.05
CA TYR A 139 -12.62 -10.93 11.89
C TYR A 139 -13.18 -11.74 10.71
N ALA A 140 -14.09 -11.14 9.97
CA ALA A 140 -14.69 -11.77 8.81
C ALA A 140 -15.15 -10.70 7.82
N VAL A 141 -14.46 -10.61 6.69
CA VAL A 141 -14.81 -9.66 5.61
C VAL A 141 -14.69 -10.32 4.25
N ARG A 142 -15.22 -9.67 3.25
CA ARG A 142 -14.97 -10.00 1.84
C ARG A 142 -13.96 -9.03 1.29
N CYS A 143 -12.84 -9.54 0.84
CA CYS A 143 -11.78 -8.73 0.22
C CYS A 143 -11.55 -9.16 -1.22
N GLU A 144 -10.93 -8.29 -2.00
CA GLU A 144 -10.49 -8.61 -3.35
C GLU A 144 -9.09 -9.21 -3.29
N PHE A 145 -8.95 -10.44 -3.76
CA PHE A 145 -7.66 -11.11 -3.88
C PHE A 145 -7.55 -11.71 -5.28
N ARG A 146 -6.53 -11.30 -6.04
CA ARG A 146 -6.25 -11.77 -7.41
C ARG A 146 -7.43 -11.61 -8.39
N GLY A 147 -8.21 -10.53 -8.23
CA GLY A 147 -9.40 -10.27 -9.06
C GLY A 147 -10.66 -11.09 -8.68
N HIS A 148 -10.59 -11.82 -7.56
CA HIS A 148 -11.72 -12.54 -7.01
C HIS A 148 -12.12 -11.99 -5.65
N VAL A 149 -13.42 -11.94 -5.35
CA VAL A 149 -13.91 -11.60 -4.02
C VAL A 149 -13.89 -12.85 -3.17
N VAL A 150 -13.07 -12.85 -2.13
CA VAL A 150 -12.84 -14.01 -1.26
C VAL A 150 -13.19 -13.71 0.19
N PRO A 151 -13.74 -14.69 0.95
CA PRO A 151 -13.82 -14.58 2.39
C PRO A 151 -12.42 -14.51 3.02
N HIS A 152 -12.20 -13.47 3.82
CA HIS A 152 -11.03 -13.29 4.66
C HIS A 152 -11.48 -13.38 6.11
N LEU A 153 -10.98 -14.37 6.82
CA LEU A 153 -11.27 -14.62 8.23
C LEU A 153 -10.00 -14.52 9.06
N VAL A 154 -10.12 -14.10 10.31
CA VAL A 154 -9.05 -14.26 11.29
C VAL A 154 -9.56 -15.16 12.42
N VAL A 155 -8.86 -16.27 12.63
CA VAL A 155 -9.14 -17.25 13.67
C VAL A 155 -8.15 -17.05 14.81
N GLN A 156 -8.66 -16.95 16.04
CA GLN A 156 -7.82 -16.85 17.23
C GLN A 156 -7.40 -18.24 17.69
N THR A 157 -6.10 -18.43 17.86
CA THR A 157 -5.50 -19.68 18.36
C THR A 157 -4.70 -19.44 19.62
N GLU A 158 -4.25 -20.51 20.28
CA GLU A 158 -3.36 -20.41 21.44
C GLU A 158 -2.04 -19.72 21.11
N HIS A 159 -1.55 -19.90 19.87
CA HIS A 159 -0.28 -19.35 19.39
C HIS A 159 -0.42 -17.92 18.84
N GLY A 160 -1.63 -17.48 18.51
CA GLY A 160 -1.87 -16.15 17.95
C GLY A 160 -3.01 -16.13 16.94
N PRO A 161 -3.31 -14.96 16.37
CA PRO A 161 -4.25 -14.85 15.28
C PRO A 161 -3.69 -15.47 13.99
N VAL A 162 -4.55 -16.18 13.29
CA VAL A 162 -4.23 -16.86 12.03
C VAL A 162 -5.20 -16.37 10.96
N THR A 163 -4.68 -15.86 9.87
CA THR A 163 -5.46 -15.47 8.69
C THR A 163 -5.87 -16.68 7.88
N VAL A 164 -7.11 -16.66 7.42
CA VAL A 164 -7.69 -17.67 6.55
C VAL A 164 -8.33 -16.99 5.34
N LEU A 165 -7.83 -17.28 4.13
CA LEU A 165 -8.47 -16.87 2.88
C LEU A 165 -9.12 -18.08 2.23
N VAL A 166 -10.39 -17.96 1.86
CA VAL A 166 -11.13 -19.04 1.21
C VAL A 166 -11.24 -18.76 -0.28
N LEU A 167 -10.42 -19.44 -1.07
CA LEU A 167 -10.34 -19.29 -2.52
C LEU A 167 -11.35 -20.26 -3.18
N ALA A 168 -12.65 -19.94 -3.12
CA ALA A 168 -13.70 -20.84 -3.58
C ALA A 168 -13.64 -21.15 -5.09
N ASP A 169 -13.09 -20.25 -5.89
CA ASP A 169 -13.06 -20.36 -7.35
C ASP A 169 -11.65 -20.58 -7.91
N GLU A 170 -10.64 -20.72 -7.06
CA GLU A 170 -9.23 -20.93 -7.46
C GLU A 170 -8.65 -22.19 -6.81
N THR A 171 -8.22 -23.13 -7.63
CA THR A 171 -7.52 -24.34 -7.16
C THR A 171 -6.00 -24.10 -7.24
N VAL A 172 -5.39 -23.96 -6.08
CA VAL A 172 -3.95 -23.81 -5.93
C VAL A 172 -3.36 -25.13 -5.44
N LYS A 173 -2.20 -25.52 -5.99
CA LYS A 173 -1.50 -26.71 -5.50
C LYS A 173 -1.08 -26.52 -4.05
N THR A 174 -1.13 -27.58 -3.25
CA THR A 174 -0.62 -27.57 -1.88
C THR A 174 0.78 -26.99 -1.84
N LYS A 175 0.96 -25.95 -1.06
CA LYS A 175 2.21 -25.21 -0.95
C LYS A 175 2.41 -24.77 0.50
N ARG A 176 3.62 -24.86 0.97
CA ARG A 176 4.07 -24.23 2.21
C ARG A 176 4.50 -22.79 1.92
N ILE A 177 4.19 -21.88 2.79
CA ILE A 177 4.62 -20.48 2.77
C ILE A 177 5.51 -20.31 4.02
N ASP A 178 6.71 -19.79 3.81
CA ASP A 178 7.67 -19.47 4.86
C ASP A 178 8.46 -18.26 4.33
N GLU A 179 7.93 -17.08 4.55
CA GLU A 179 8.44 -15.85 3.94
C GLU A 179 8.02 -14.65 4.80
N ASP A 180 8.89 -13.65 4.95
CA ASP A 180 8.65 -12.38 5.63
C ASP A 180 8.10 -12.50 7.07
N GLY A 181 8.50 -13.56 7.79
CA GLY A 181 8.06 -13.81 9.17
C GLY A 181 6.67 -14.43 9.27
N PHE A 182 6.10 -14.88 8.14
CA PHE A 182 4.87 -15.64 8.12
C PHE A 182 5.13 -17.12 7.80
N GLU A 183 4.47 -17.97 8.55
CA GLU A 183 4.32 -19.37 8.22
C GLU A 183 2.91 -19.65 7.72
N GLY A 184 2.78 -20.40 6.64
CA GLY A 184 1.49 -20.68 6.04
C GLY A 184 1.42 -21.94 5.25
N VAL A 185 0.21 -22.32 4.91
CA VAL A 185 -0.06 -23.46 4.05
C VAL A 185 -1.25 -23.17 3.13
N VAL A 186 -1.13 -23.60 1.90
CA VAL A 186 -2.25 -23.71 0.98
C VAL A 186 -2.67 -25.16 0.91
N VAL A 187 -3.94 -25.42 1.19
CA VAL A 187 -4.49 -26.76 1.14
C VAL A 187 -5.72 -26.82 0.21
N PRO A 188 -5.94 -27.93 -0.49
CA PRO A 188 -7.13 -28.10 -1.28
C PRO A 188 -8.36 -28.14 -0.36
N ALA A 189 -9.44 -27.50 -0.80
CA ALA A 189 -10.72 -27.53 -0.15
C ALA A 189 -11.72 -28.29 -1.05
N PRO A 190 -12.88 -28.71 -0.54
CA PRO A 190 -13.92 -29.36 -1.34
C PRO A 190 -14.34 -28.54 -2.58
N ARG A 191 -14.13 -27.21 -2.50
CA ARG A 191 -14.28 -26.29 -3.61
C ARG A 191 -13.14 -25.26 -3.52
N GLY A 192 -12.25 -25.26 -4.52
CA GLY A 192 -11.10 -24.35 -4.58
C GLY A 192 -9.99 -24.69 -3.61
N SER A 193 -9.50 -23.71 -2.87
CA SER A 193 -8.36 -23.83 -1.95
C SER A 193 -8.58 -23.00 -0.69
N LEU A 194 -7.90 -23.38 0.38
CA LEU A 194 -7.82 -22.66 1.62
C LEU A 194 -6.37 -22.21 1.85
N VAL A 195 -6.17 -20.94 2.12
CA VAL A 195 -4.88 -20.40 2.55
C VAL A 195 -4.97 -20.13 4.04
N VAL A 196 -4.01 -20.62 4.79
CA VAL A 196 -3.88 -20.38 6.23
C VAL A 196 -2.51 -19.82 6.50
N LEU A 197 -2.44 -18.64 7.13
CA LEU A 197 -1.22 -17.88 7.34
C LEU A 197 -1.18 -17.33 8.78
N GLY A 198 -0.07 -17.54 9.47
CA GLY A 198 0.17 -17.03 10.82
C GLY A 198 1.59 -16.48 10.97
N GLN A 199 1.85 -15.77 12.06
CA GLN A 199 3.18 -15.27 12.39
C GLN A 199 3.86 -16.13 13.45
N ASP A 200 3.08 -16.85 14.24
CA ASP A 200 3.58 -17.67 15.36
C ASP A 200 3.03 -19.10 15.28
N GLY A 201 3.91 -20.07 15.27
CA GLY A 201 3.58 -21.48 15.43
C GLY A 201 3.14 -22.22 14.15
N ASP A 202 2.99 -23.54 14.28
CA ASP A 202 2.62 -24.41 13.17
C ASP A 202 1.13 -24.20 12.78
N VAL A 203 0.89 -23.72 11.57
CA VAL A 203 -0.46 -23.47 11.03
C VAL A 203 -1.13 -24.73 10.45
N GLN A 204 -0.43 -25.83 10.31
CA GLN A 204 -0.97 -27.08 9.75
C GLN A 204 -2.17 -27.63 10.55
N PRO A 205 -2.12 -27.74 11.88
CA PRO A 205 -3.28 -28.18 12.67
C PRO A 205 -4.47 -27.24 12.52
N VAL A 206 -4.18 -25.93 12.41
CA VAL A 206 -5.21 -24.90 12.22
C VAL A 206 -5.91 -25.09 10.88
N ALA A 207 -5.16 -25.34 9.81
CA ALA A 207 -5.72 -25.58 8.49
C ALA A 207 -6.67 -26.80 8.47
N ALA A 208 -6.30 -27.89 9.14
CA ALA A 208 -7.17 -29.04 9.27
C ALA A 208 -8.46 -28.73 10.06
N THR A 209 -8.33 -27.99 11.16
CA THR A 209 -9.47 -27.58 12.00
C THR A 209 -10.42 -26.67 11.18
N VAL A 210 -9.90 -25.69 10.48
CA VAL A 210 -10.69 -24.79 9.62
C VAL A 210 -11.41 -25.56 8.53
N LEU A 211 -10.73 -26.45 7.80
CA LEU A 211 -11.34 -27.28 6.78
C LEU A 211 -12.51 -28.11 7.31
N ASN A 212 -12.36 -28.69 8.49
CA ASN A 212 -13.39 -29.48 9.13
C ASN A 212 -14.57 -28.63 9.64
N ALA A 213 -14.31 -27.38 9.99
CA ALA A 213 -15.32 -26.45 10.47
C ALA A 213 -16.13 -25.81 9.35
N LEU A 214 -15.57 -25.70 8.15
CA LEU A 214 -16.26 -25.15 6.99
C LEU A 214 -17.12 -26.21 6.30
N ASP A 215 -18.40 -25.89 6.06
CA ASP A 215 -19.35 -26.71 5.33
C ASP A 215 -19.60 -26.09 3.94
N TYR A 216 -19.22 -26.81 2.90
CA TYR A 216 -19.28 -26.40 1.49
C TYR A 216 -20.57 -26.90 0.79
N THR A 217 -21.61 -27.22 1.53
CA THR A 217 -22.86 -27.82 0.98
C THR A 217 -23.77 -26.79 0.29
N LEU A 218 -23.54 -25.51 0.54
CA LEU A 218 -24.33 -24.46 -0.08
C LEU A 218 -23.91 -24.28 -1.56
N ARG A 219 -24.90 -24.20 -2.45
CA ARG A 219 -24.68 -23.75 -3.83
C ARG A 219 -24.51 -22.24 -3.81
N ALA A 220 -23.39 -21.75 -4.33
CA ALA A 220 -23.24 -20.32 -4.62
C ALA A 220 -24.29 -19.96 -5.71
N TRP A 221 -24.98 -18.88 -5.49
CA TRP A 221 -25.97 -18.31 -6.43
C TRP A 221 -25.29 -17.39 -7.42
#